data_da9401cd3da679498693a9fee140c819
#
_entry.id   da9401cd3da679498693a9fee140c819
#
_cell.length_a   1.000
_cell.length_b   1.000
_cell.length_c   1.000
_cell.angle_alpha   90.00
_cell.angle_beta   90.00
_cell.angle_gamma   90.00
#
_symmetry.space_group_name_H-M   'P 1'
#
loop_
_entity.id
_entity.type
_entity.pdbx_description
1 polymer ?
#
loop_
_entity_poly.entity_id
_entity_poly.type
_entity_poly.pdbx_seq_one_letter_code
_entity_poly.pdbx_strand_id
1 'polypeptide(L)'
;MNELKFKKLDYAIKDAEGVETIKPSTGILPTKANTTDAGYDLTATRLTQELDDAGKVMLVYHTDIAVEIPENHVGLLFMRSSVANRSIMLTNAVGVIDSGYRGELMMKFKITTDSLPRVYQPGERIGQLVIVPCCNTFEPV
;
A
#
# COMPACT_ATOMS: atom_id res chain seq x y z
N MET A 1 -3.02 22.72 13.01
CA MET A 1 -2.89 22.03 11.71
C MET A 1 -2.59 20.55 11.98
N ASN A 2 -3.34 19.65 11.38
CA ASN A 2 -3.09 18.23 11.54
C ASN A 2 -1.81 17.85 10.77
N GLU A 3 -0.92 17.15 11.44
CA GLU A 3 0.29 16.63 10.80
C GLU A 3 0.05 15.20 10.32
N LEU A 4 0.49 14.90 9.10
CA LEU A 4 0.56 13.55 8.58
C LEU A 4 2.00 13.06 8.69
N LYS A 5 2.23 12.10 9.58
CA LYS A 5 3.57 11.58 9.86
C LYS A 5 3.76 10.25 9.16
N PHE A 6 4.91 10.10 8.50
CA PHE A 6 5.34 8.86 7.90
C PHE A 6 6.60 8.33 8.58
N LYS A 7 6.71 7.02 8.67
CA LYS A 7 7.88 6.33 9.20
C LYS A 7 8.36 5.27 8.21
N LYS A 8 9.66 5.25 7.94
CA LYS A 8 10.30 4.16 7.20
C LYS A 8 10.46 2.95 8.12
N LEU A 9 10.13 1.77 7.60
CA LEU A 9 10.18 0.50 8.34
C LEU A 9 11.29 -0.39 7.78
N ASP A 10 12.09 -0.96 8.67
CA ASP A 10 12.97 -2.06 8.33
C ASP A 10 12.12 -3.30 8.02
N TYR A 11 12.66 -4.22 7.26
CA TYR A 11 11.93 -5.43 6.88
C TYR A 11 12.77 -6.69 7.13
N ALA A 12 12.08 -7.80 7.32
CA ALA A 12 12.70 -9.10 7.53
C ALA A 12 12.66 -9.94 6.25
N ILE A 13 13.74 -10.65 5.98
CA ILE A 13 13.78 -11.71 4.97
C ILE A 13 14.15 -13.02 5.67
N LYS A 14 13.58 -14.13 5.19
CA LYS A 14 13.95 -15.49 5.64
C LYS A 14 14.66 -16.22 4.53
N ASP A 15 15.74 -16.88 4.86
CA ASP A 15 16.42 -17.79 3.94
C ASP A 15 15.69 -19.15 3.84
N ALA A 16 16.23 -20.05 3.04
CA ALA A 16 15.66 -21.40 2.84
C ALA A 16 15.60 -22.23 4.12
N GLU A 17 16.47 -21.97 5.08
CA GLU A 17 16.54 -22.61 6.39
C GLU A 17 15.64 -21.93 7.43
N GLY A 18 14.94 -20.84 7.06
CA GLY A 18 14.06 -20.08 7.93
C GLY A 18 14.77 -19.08 8.83
N VAL A 19 16.05 -18.83 8.62
CA VAL A 19 16.81 -17.82 9.37
C VAL A 19 16.39 -16.43 8.91
N GLU A 20 15.96 -15.62 9.87
CA GLU A 20 15.50 -14.27 9.65
C GLU A 20 16.65 -13.26 9.69
N THR A 21 16.71 -12.41 8.69
CA THR A 21 17.66 -11.28 8.62
C THR A 21 16.89 -9.98 8.48
N ILE A 22 17.19 -8.99 9.32
CA ILE A 22 16.61 -7.66 9.24
C ILE A 22 17.40 -6.83 8.25
N LYS A 23 16.71 -6.23 7.30
CA LYS A 23 17.26 -5.32 6.31
C LYS A 23 16.78 -3.89 6.59
N PRO A 24 17.64 -2.89 6.40
CA PRO A 24 17.23 -1.51 6.55
C PRO A 24 16.17 -1.13 5.52
N SER A 25 15.25 -0.24 5.91
CA SER A 25 14.21 0.27 5.05
C SER A 25 14.78 0.89 3.77
N THR A 26 14.15 0.55 2.64
CA THR A 26 14.35 1.23 1.36
C THR A 26 13.14 2.09 0.99
N GLY A 27 12.27 2.33 1.94
CA GLY A 27 11.04 3.11 1.77
C GLY A 27 11.30 4.52 1.25
N ILE A 28 10.43 4.94 0.34
CA ILE A 28 10.41 6.30 -0.20
C ILE A 28 9.23 7.02 0.44
N LEU A 29 9.49 8.14 1.11
CA LEU A 29 8.42 8.91 1.75
C LEU A 29 7.39 9.34 0.71
N PRO A 30 6.10 9.11 0.98
CA PRO A 30 5.04 9.52 0.07
C PRO A 30 5.02 11.04 -0.15
N THR A 31 4.82 11.44 -1.39
CA THR A 31 4.80 12.85 -1.80
C THR A 31 3.64 13.13 -2.73
N LYS A 32 3.29 14.41 -2.84
CA LYS A 32 2.39 14.94 -3.86
C LYS A 32 3.22 15.64 -4.93
N ALA A 33 2.86 15.48 -6.19
CA ALA A 33 3.47 16.23 -7.29
C ALA A 33 3.15 17.73 -7.18
N ASN A 34 1.91 18.05 -6.80
CA ASN A 34 1.45 19.41 -6.52
C ASN A 34 0.77 19.46 -5.16
N THR A 35 0.83 20.61 -4.50
CA THR A 35 0.20 20.80 -3.18
C THR A 35 -1.32 20.64 -3.20
N THR A 36 -1.93 20.84 -4.36
CA THR A 36 -3.38 20.71 -4.58
C THR A 36 -3.82 19.29 -4.95
N ASP A 37 -2.90 18.37 -5.17
CA ASP A 37 -3.23 16.97 -5.48
C ASP A 37 -3.91 16.30 -4.30
N ALA A 38 -4.88 15.43 -4.57
CA ALA A 38 -5.65 14.75 -3.53
C ALA A 38 -4.83 13.71 -2.78
N GLY A 39 -3.94 13.00 -3.45
CA GLY A 39 -3.24 11.84 -2.91
C GLY A 39 -1.73 11.98 -2.83
N TYR A 40 -1.17 11.27 -1.86
CA TYR A 40 0.26 11.05 -1.74
C TYR A 40 0.66 9.81 -2.54
N ASP A 41 1.62 9.93 -3.44
CA ASP A 41 2.11 8.81 -4.24
C ASP A 41 2.84 7.79 -3.37
N LEU A 42 2.52 6.52 -3.56
CA LEU A 42 3.18 5.38 -2.93
C LEU A 42 4.06 4.66 -3.94
N THR A 43 5.31 4.45 -3.57
CA THR A 43 6.30 3.75 -4.40
C THR A 43 6.57 2.36 -3.84
N ALA A 44 6.56 1.36 -4.70
CA ALA A 44 6.93 0.00 -4.31
C ALA A 44 8.43 -0.10 -4.11
N THR A 45 8.83 -0.76 -3.03
CA THR A 45 10.24 -1.10 -2.75
C THR A 45 10.54 -2.56 -3.04
N ARG A 46 9.54 -3.42 -2.83
CA ARG A 46 9.64 -4.86 -3.01
C ARG A 46 8.34 -5.41 -3.58
N LEU A 47 8.46 -6.50 -4.31
CA LEU A 47 7.33 -7.29 -4.80
C LEU A 47 7.47 -8.73 -4.30
N THR A 48 6.48 -9.20 -3.58
CA THR A 48 6.36 -10.60 -3.18
C THR A 48 5.07 -11.21 -3.70
N GLN A 49 4.88 -12.50 -3.52
CA GLN A 49 3.71 -13.22 -3.98
C GLN A 49 3.07 -13.97 -2.82
N GLU A 50 1.75 -14.00 -2.82
CA GLU A 50 0.93 -14.84 -1.96
C GLU A 50 -0.06 -15.63 -2.84
N LEU A 51 -0.58 -16.73 -2.30
CA LEU A 51 -1.68 -17.46 -2.92
C LEU A 51 -2.98 -17.08 -2.23
N ASP A 52 -4.03 -16.89 -3.02
CA ASP A 52 -5.38 -16.80 -2.47
C ASP A 52 -5.92 -18.19 -2.09
N ASP A 53 -7.13 -18.25 -1.50
CA ASP A 53 -7.75 -19.51 -1.07
C ASP A 53 -8.03 -20.48 -2.22
N ALA A 54 -8.08 -19.99 -3.46
CA ALA A 54 -8.23 -20.79 -4.68
C ALA A 54 -6.87 -21.21 -5.29
N GLY A 55 -5.75 -20.88 -4.65
CA GLY A 55 -4.40 -21.17 -5.11
C GLY A 55 -3.90 -20.25 -6.23
N LYS A 56 -4.57 -19.11 -6.48
CA LYS A 56 -4.14 -18.14 -7.47
C LYS A 56 -3.16 -17.14 -6.87
N VAL A 57 -2.20 -16.71 -7.68
CA VAL A 57 -1.16 -15.76 -7.27
C VAL A 57 -1.76 -14.36 -7.08
N MET A 58 -1.46 -13.79 -5.93
CA MET A 58 -1.61 -12.36 -5.64
C MET A 58 -0.24 -11.69 -5.58
N LEU A 59 -0.14 -10.51 -6.16
CA LEU A 59 1.06 -9.67 -6.11
C LEU A 59 1.00 -8.76 -4.88
N VAL A 60 2.01 -8.83 -4.03
CA VAL A 60 2.08 -8.01 -2.81
C VAL A 60 3.17 -6.97 -2.98
N TYR A 61 2.75 -5.71 -3.12
CA TYR A 61 3.68 -4.59 -3.19
C TYR A 61 3.89 -3.99 -1.81
N HIS A 62 5.15 -3.95 -1.40
CA HIS A 62 5.61 -3.37 -0.16
C HIS A 62 6.08 -1.94 -0.39
N THR A 63 5.78 -1.05 0.54
CA THR A 63 6.28 0.33 0.51
C THR A 63 7.37 0.59 1.55
N ASP A 64 7.50 -0.27 2.55
CA ASP A 64 8.33 -0.09 3.75
C ASP A 64 8.01 1.23 4.50
N ILE A 65 6.76 1.67 4.42
CA ILE A 65 6.28 2.91 5.05
C ILE A 65 5.08 2.60 5.95
N ALA A 66 5.09 3.15 7.15
CA ALA A 66 3.92 3.31 8.01
C ALA A 66 3.48 4.77 8.04
N VAL A 67 2.23 5.01 8.35
CA VAL A 67 1.64 6.35 8.47
C VAL A 67 0.89 6.49 9.79
N GLU A 68 0.98 7.66 10.39
CA GLU A 68 0.14 8.06 11.52
C GLU A 68 -0.93 9.01 11.00
N ILE A 69 -2.13 8.47 10.81
CA ILE A 69 -3.29 9.25 10.37
C ILE A 69 -3.91 9.94 11.59
N PRO A 70 -4.20 11.24 11.52
CA PRO A 70 -4.84 11.96 12.62
C PRO A 70 -6.19 11.35 13.00
N GLU A 71 -6.59 11.51 14.26
CA GLU A 71 -7.92 11.13 14.70
C GLU A 71 -9.00 11.80 13.84
N ASN A 72 -10.16 11.15 13.75
CA ASN A 72 -11.29 11.59 12.91
C ASN A 72 -10.94 11.72 11.40
N HIS A 73 -9.92 10.98 10.96
CA HIS A 73 -9.56 10.83 9.56
C HIS A 73 -9.36 9.36 9.22
N VAL A 74 -9.48 9.05 7.96
CA VAL A 74 -9.21 7.74 7.40
C VAL A 74 -8.28 7.89 6.21
N GLY A 75 -7.37 6.95 6.03
CA GLY A 75 -6.56 6.83 4.84
C GLY A 75 -7.22 5.87 3.86
N LEU A 76 -7.31 6.28 2.60
CA LEU A 76 -7.81 5.45 1.52
C LEU A 76 -6.69 5.19 0.52
N LEU A 77 -6.43 3.92 0.25
CA LEU A 77 -5.45 3.48 -0.75
C LEU A 77 -6.18 3.23 -2.07
N PHE A 78 -5.86 4.04 -3.07
CA PHE A 78 -6.41 3.93 -4.41
C PHE A 78 -5.35 3.47 -5.40
N MET A 79 -5.81 2.74 -6.42
CA MET A 79 -5.01 2.48 -7.61
C MET A 79 -4.73 3.78 -8.36
N ARG A 80 -3.64 3.81 -9.11
CA ARG A 80 -3.34 4.88 -10.05
C ARG A 80 -4.09 4.67 -11.36
N SER A 81 -4.31 5.75 -12.11
CA SER A 81 -4.93 5.67 -13.45
C SER A 81 -4.16 4.76 -14.41
N SER A 82 -2.84 4.65 -14.25
CA SER A 82 -1.99 3.76 -15.06
C SER A 82 -2.32 2.28 -14.92
N VAL A 83 -3.06 1.87 -13.87
CA VAL A 83 -3.51 0.48 -13.68
C VAL A 83 -4.42 0.00 -14.82
N ALA A 84 -5.10 0.93 -15.50
CA ALA A 84 -5.96 0.62 -16.64
C ALA A 84 -5.26 -0.17 -17.77
N ASN A 85 -3.95 -0.05 -17.88
CA ASN A 85 -3.13 -0.73 -18.90
C ASN A 85 -2.29 -1.89 -18.34
N ARG A 86 -2.58 -2.35 -17.12
CA ARG A 86 -1.72 -3.29 -16.40
C ARG A 86 -2.28 -4.71 -16.22
N SER A 87 -3.53 -4.96 -16.55
CA SER A 87 -4.20 -6.27 -16.34
C SER A 87 -4.07 -6.79 -14.90
N ILE A 88 -4.06 -5.90 -13.96
CA ILE A 88 -4.08 -6.16 -12.51
C ILE A 88 -5.08 -5.23 -11.85
N MET A 89 -5.62 -5.66 -10.71
CA MET A 89 -6.48 -4.79 -9.91
C MET A 89 -6.28 -5.07 -8.42
N LEU A 90 -6.50 -4.04 -7.60
CA LEU A 90 -6.41 -4.14 -6.16
C LEU A 90 -7.45 -5.14 -5.63
N THR A 91 -7.01 -6.09 -4.81
CA THR A 91 -7.88 -7.20 -4.36
C THR A 91 -9.07 -6.75 -3.52
N ASN A 92 -8.94 -5.66 -2.79
CA ASN A 92 -9.98 -5.08 -1.93
C ASN A 92 -10.60 -3.79 -2.51
N ALA A 93 -10.38 -3.50 -3.80
CA ALA A 93 -10.84 -2.31 -4.50
C ALA A 93 -10.28 -1.00 -3.94
N VAL A 94 -10.49 -0.71 -2.67
CA VAL A 94 -9.95 0.45 -1.93
C VAL A 94 -9.44 -0.06 -0.58
N GLY A 95 -8.18 0.22 -0.26
CA GLY A 95 -7.64 -0.06 1.06
C GLY A 95 -8.12 0.98 2.07
N VAL A 96 -8.59 0.54 3.23
CA VAL A 96 -9.00 1.43 4.31
C VAL A 96 -7.96 1.37 5.42
N ILE A 97 -7.34 2.49 5.72
CA ILE A 97 -6.31 2.62 6.74
C ILE A 97 -6.87 3.42 7.91
N ASP A 98 -7.08 2.74 9.02
CA ASP A 98 -7.58 3.36 10.25
C ASP A 98 -6.53 4.29 10.88
N SER A 99 -6.99 5.29 11.62
CA SER A 99 -6.09 6.21 12.32
C SER A 99 -5.17 5.51 13.34
N GLY A 100 -5.61 4.38 13.89
CA GLY A 100 -4.82 3.55 14.81
C GLY A 100 -3.86 2.55 14.15
N TYR A 101 -3.90 2.39 12.83
CA TYR A 101 -3.04 1.44 12.14
C TYR A 101 -1.60 1.95 12.08
N ARG A 102 -0.66 1.13 12.54
CA ARG A 102 0.79 1.45 12.59
C ARG A 102 1.64 0.49 11.76
N GLY A 103 1.01 -0.42 11.03
CA GLY A 103 1.72 -1.36 10.16
C GLY A 103 2.14 -0.76 8.84
N GLU A 104 2.80 -1.58 8.04
CA GLU A 104 3.23 -1.22 6.71
C GLU A 104 2.05 -0.98 5.76
N LEU A 105 2.15 0.06 4.93
CA LEU A 105 1.24 0.25 3.80
C LEU A 105 1.62 -0.71 2.67
N MET A 106 0.78 -1.68 2.41
CA MET A 106 0.94 -2.65 1.33
C MET A 106 -0.25 -2.59 0.39
N MET A 107 -0.01 -2.92 -0.87
CA MET A 107 -1.08 -3.05 -1.85
C MET A 107 -1.01 -4.43 -2.50
N LYS A 108 -2.10 -5.19 -2.40
CA LYS A 108 -2.22 -6.53 -2.98
C LYS A 108 -3.07 -6.49 -4.23
N PHE A 109 -2.51 -6.98 -5.33
CA PHE A 109 -3.18 -7.01 -6.62
C PHE A 109 -3.41 -8.45 -7.08
N LYS A 110 -4.54 -8.67 -7.71
CA LYS A 110 -4.81 -9.88 -8.49
C LYS A 110 -4.59 -9.62 -9.97
N ILE A 111 -4.21 -10.67 -10.68
CA ILE A 111 -4.02 -10.65 -12.13
C ILE A 111 -5.38 -10.91 -12.78
N THR A 112 -5.75 -10.10 -13.78
CA THR A 112 -7.06 -10.13 -14.44
C THR A 112 -7.02 -10.67 -15.87
N THR A 113 -5.89 -11.24 -16.29
CA THR A 113 -5.70 -11.79 -17.63
C THR A 113 -5.09 -13.20 -17.57
N ASP A 114 -5.36 -14.01 -18.59
CA ASP A 114 -4.71 -15.31 -18.78
C ASP A 114 -3.38 -15.19 -19.56
N SER A 115 -3.10 -14.03 -20.13
CA SER A 115 -1.83 -13.72 -20.78
C SER A 115 -0.84 -13.08 -19.79
N LEU A 116 0.39 -12.78 -20.26
CA LEU A 116 1.40 -12.16 -19.40
C LEU A 116 0.97 -10.75 -18.97
N PRO A 117 0.79 -10.50 -17.67
CA PRO A 117 0.36 -9.20 -17.17
C PRO A 117 1.50 -8.19 -17.23
N ARG A 118 1.14 -6.91 -17.33
CA ARG A 118 2.06 -5.79 -17.14
C ARG A 118 2.02 -5.34 -15.69
N VAL A 119 2.87 -5.91 -14.88
CA VAL A 119 2.94 -5.58 -13.44
C VAL A 119 3.82 -4.37 -13.18
N TYR A 120 3.57 -3.68 -12.08
CA TYR A 120 4.50 -2.68 -11.59
C TYR A 120 5.78 -3.35 -11.10
N GLN A 121 6.90 -2.68 -11.31
CA GLN A 121 8.21 -3.14 -10.80
C GLN A 121 8.59 -2.35 -9.54
N PRO A 122 9.42 -2.90 -8.65
CA PRO A 122 10.03 -2.14 -7.58
C PRO A 122 10.66 -0.84 -8.10
N GLY A 123 10.43 0.26 -7.38
CA GLY A 123 10.80 1.62 -7.81
C GLY A 123 9.70 2.39 -8.54
N GLU A 124 8.65 1.72 -9.01
CA GLU A 124 7.50 2.40 -9.61
C GLU A 124 6.48 2.84 -8.55
N ARG A 125 5.76 3.91 -8.85
CA ARG A 125 4.59 4.34 -8.09
C ARG A 125 3.43 3.38 -8.40
N ILE A 126 2.82 2.84 -7.34
CA ILE A 126 1.82 1.75 -7.44
C ILE A 126 0.43 2.18 -7.05
N GLY A 127 0.29 3.30 -6.36
CA GLY A 127 -0.97 3.77 -5.85
C GLY A 127 -0.85 5.12 -5.19
N GLN A 128 -1.90 5.52 -4.51
CA GLN A 128 -1.95 6.79 -3.79
C GLN A 128 -2.73 6.66 -2.49
N LEU A 129 -2.29 7.41 -1.49
CA LEU A 129 -2.94 7.55 -0.19
C LEU A 129 -3.69 8.87 -0.15
N VAL A 130 -4.99 8.83 0.04
CA VAL A 130 -5.84 10.00 0.23
C VAL A 130 -6.32 10.04 1.67
N ILE A 131 -6.17 11.18 2.35
CA ILE A 131 -6.64 11.36 3.72
C ILE A 131 -7.97 12.09 3.68
N VAL A 132 -8.99 11.50 4.32
CA VAL A 132 -10.37 12.00 4.30
C VAL A 132 -10.87 12.15 5.74
N PRO A 133 -11.52 13.24 6.10
CA PRO A 133 -12.23 13.33 7.37
C PRO A 133 -13.30 12.25 7.46
N CYS A 134 -13.41 11.61 8.62
CA CYS A 134 -14.46 10.63 8.88
C CYS A 134 -15.05 10.85 10.28
N CYS A 135 -16.32 10.49 10.42
CA CYS A 135 -16.99 10.52 11.71
C CYS A 135 -17.03 9.12 12.29
N ASN A 136 -16.36 8.94 13.43
CA ASN A 136 -16.33 7.66 14.16
C ASN A 136 -16.99 7.77 15.53
N THR A 137 -17.83 8.79 15.74
CA THR A 137 -18.53 9.07 16.99
C THR A 137 -19.94 8.47 17.05
N PHE A 138 -20.37 7.76 16.02
CA PHE A 138 -21.67 7.10 16.04
C PHE A 138 -21.60 5.79 16.84
N GLU A 139 -22.52 5.64 17.80
CA GLU A 139 -22.72 4.38 18.48
C GLU A 139 -23.84 3.57 17.76
N PRO A 140 -23.58 2.29 17.45
CA PRO A 140 -24.62 1.45 16.85
C PRO A 140 -25.72 1.16 17.88
N VAL A 141 -26.93 1.24 17.45
CA VAL A 141 -28.14 0.93 18.28
C VAL A 141 -28.82 -0.33 17.77
#